data_aac39c2a2d55bc7026baea88941b81e2
#
_entry.id   aac39c2a2d55bc7026baea88941b81e2
#
_cell.length_a   1.000
_cell.length_b   1.000
_cell.length_c   1.000
_cell.angle_alpha   90.00
_cell.angle_beta   90.00
_cell.angle_gamma   90.00
#
_symmetry.space_group_name_H-M   'P 1'
#
loop_
_entity.id
_entity.type
_entity.pdbx_description
1 polymer ?
#
loop_
_entity_poly.entity_id
_entity_poly.type
_entity_poly.pdbx_seq_one_letter_code
_entity_poly.pdbx_strand_id
1 'polypeptide(L)'
;DIYQNLVRSIDKEAPESIHLCDFPVSNEAWIDAELEKNMDEVLKIVVMGRACRNAANIKNRQPISKMFVKAGSPLPKFYQEIVEEELNVKAMEFTDDVRAFTSYTFKPQLKTVGPKYGKLLGGIKTHLSELDGNTAMDELNVSESLKFEVNGQEVTLFREDLLIDMAQTEGYVSESDNGITVVL
;
A
#
# COMPACT_ATOMS: atom_id res chain seq x y z
N ASP A 1 -8.88 2.31 -40.27
CA ASP A 1 -7.48 2.56 -40.64
C ASP A 1 -7.07 3.96 -40.20
N ILE A 2 -6.55 4.04 -38.97
CA ILE A 2 -6.25 5.31 -38.28
C ILE A 2 -5.21 6.11 -39.06
N TYR A 3 -4.12 5.50 -39.51
CA TYR A 3 -3.07 6.19 -40.23
C TYR A 3 -3.55 6.82 -41.54
N GLN A 4 -4.33 6.11 -42.32
CA GLN A 4 -4.89 6.61 -43.56
C GLN A 4 -5.84 7.80 -43.33
N ASN A 5 -6.64 7.72 -42.27
CA ASN A 5 -7.65 8.74 -41.96
C ASN A 5 -7.08 9.98 -41.27
N LEU A 6 -6.08 9.80 -40.38
CA LEU A 6 -5.53 10.92 -39.62
C LEU A 6 -4.29 11.56 -40.27
N VAL A 7 -3.42 10.76 -40.92
CA VAL A 7 -2.18 11.27 -41.50
C VAL A 7 -2.36 11.54 -42.99
N ARG A 8 -2.62 10.51 -43.79
CA ARG A 8 -2.70 10.62 -45.25
C ARG A 8 -3.89 11.42 -45.79
N SER A 9 -4.92 11.57 -44.99
CA SER A 9 -6.02 12.47 -45.38
C SER A 9 -5.60 13.92 -45.40
N ILE A 10 -4.61 14.31 -44.59
CA ILE A 10 -4.09 15.67 -44.45
C ILE A 10 -2.80 15.82 -45.27
N ASP A 11 -1.83 14.94 -45.06
CA ASP A 11 -0.54 14.92 -45.76
C ASP A 11 -0.50 13.81 -46.83
N LYS A 12 -0.61 14.19 -48.08
CA LYS A 12 -0.56 13.27 -49.22
C LYS A 12 0.85 12.77 -49.57
N GLU A 13 1.87 13.45 -49.08
CA GLU A 13 3.27 13.09 -49.26
C GLU A 13 3.74 12.07 -48.21
N ALA A 14 2.96 11.87 -47.14
CA ALA A 14 3.28 10.87 -46.14
C ALA A 14 3.35 9.46 -46.75
N PRO A 15 4.22 8.56 -46.23
CA PRO A 15 4.36 7.19 -46.72
C PRO A 15 3.04 6.47 -46.82
N GLU A 16 2.90 5.54 -47.75
CA GLU A 16 1.64 4.81 -48.02
C GLU A 16 1.15 3.99 -46.82
N SER A 17 2.05 3.58 -45.94
CA SER A 17 1.76 2.83 -44.71
C SER A 17 2.61 3.33 -43.57
N ILE A 18 2.07 3.25 -42.34
CA ILE A 18 2.82 3.52 -41.10
C ILE A 18 4.06 2.62 -40.98
N HIS A 19 4.04 1.43 -41.57
CA HIS A 19 5.17 0.49 -41.56
C HIS A 19 6.34 0.93 -42.47
N LEU A 20 6.13 1.94 -43.31
CA LEU A 20 7.16 2.56 -44.15
C LEU A 20 7.72 3.85 -43.54
N CYS A 21 7.18 4.28 -42.38
CA CYS A 21 7.69 5.39 -41.65
C CYS A 21 8.90 5.00 -40.81
N ASP A 22 9.80 5.92 -40.55
CA ASP A 22 10.86 5.72 -39.57
C ASP A 22 10.28 5.56 -38.18
N PHE A 23 10.96 4.76 -37.35
CA PHE A 23 10.59 4.62 -35.96
C PHE A 23 10.85 5.97 -35.24
N PRO A 24 9.90 6.44 -34.40
CA PRO A 24 10.07 7.72 -33.74
C PRO A 24 11.28 7.72 -32.81
N VAL A 25 12.02 8.82 -32.84
CA VAL A 25 13.18 9.05 -31.97
C VAL A 25 12.72 9.84 -30.75
N SER A 26 13.14 9.40 -29.55
CA SER A 26 12.85 10.14 -28.33
C SER A 26 13.49 11.53 -28.34
N ASN A 27 12.75 12.53 -27.89
CA ASN A 27 13.28 13.86 -27.65
C ASN A 27 13.61 14.02 -26.18
N GLU A 28 14.88 13.89 -25.81
CA GLU A 28 15.35 13.96 -24.43
C GLU A 28 15.02 15.30 -23.75
N ALA A 29 14.88 16.38 -24.53
CA ALA A 29 14.49 17.69 -23.99
C ALA A 29 13.05 17.74 -23.45
N TRP A 30 12.23 16.74 -23.76
CA TRP A 30 10.85 16.63 -23.26
C TRP A 30 10.71 15.72 -22.03
N ILE A 31 11.81 15.08 -21.63
CA ILE A 31 11.82 14.23 -20.44
C ILE A 31 11.87 15.11 -19.21
N ASP A 32 10.84 15.03 -18.37
CA ASP A 32 10.78 15.67 -17.07
C ASP A 32 10.78 14.57 -15.99
N ALA A 33 11.96 14.28 -15.46
CA ALA A 33 12.15 13.20 -14.49
C ALA A 33 11.40 13.42 -13.17
N GLU A 34 11.15 14.69 -12.78
CA GLU A 34 10.39 15.00 -11.58
C GLU A 34 8.89 14.75 -11.81
N LEU A 35 8.37 15.16 -12.95
CA LEU A 35 7.00 14.88 -13.35
C LEU A 35 6.77 13.36 -13.44
N GLU A 36 7.65 12.63 -14.11
CA GLU A 36 7.55 11.18 -14.26
C GLU A 36 7.53 10.47 -12.89
N LYS A 37 8.44 10.87 -11.98
CA LYS A 37 8.50 10.33 -10.62
C LYS A 37 7.20 10.59 -9.85
N ASN A 38 6.69 11.81 -9.90
CA ASN A 38 5.44 12.16 -9.21
C ASN A 38 4.24 11.40 -9.81
N MET A 39 4.17 11.25 -11.12
CA MET A 39 3.12 10.47 -11.78
C MET A 39 3.20 8.98 -11.47
N ASP A 40 4.39 8.41 -11.35
CA ASP A 40 4.57 7.03 -10.88
C ASP A 40 4.00 6.82 -9.48
N GLU A 41 4.20 7.79 -8.60
CA GLU A 41 3.65 7.75 -7.25
C GLU A 41 2.12 7.90 -7.24
N VAL A 42 1.57 8.80 -8.07
CA VAL A 42 0.12 8.93 -8.31
C VAL A 42 -0.46 7.59 -8.77
N LEU A 43 0.15 6.93 -9.75
CA LEU A 43 -0.32 5.64 -10.27
C LEU A 43 -0.35 4.56 -9.18
N LYS A 44 0.68 4.47 -8.34
CA LYS A 44 0.73 3.53 -7.22
C LYS A 44 -0.39 3.79 -6.22
N ILE A 45 -0.58 5.04 -5.81
CA ILE A 45 -1.65 5.43 -4.89
C ILE A 45 -3.04 5.12 -5.48
N VAL A 46 -3.26 5.42 -6.75
CA VAL A 46 -4.53 5.14 -7.43
C VAL A 46 -4.82 3.64 -7.51
N VAL A 47 -3.80 2.82 -7.84
CA VAL A 47 -3.95 1.35 -7.87
C VAL A 47 -4.33 0.80 -6.49
N MET A 48 -3.64 1.24 -5.43
CA MET A 48 -3.96 0.82 -4.06
C MET A 48 -5.32 1.34 -3.59
N GLY A 49 -5.66 2.59 -3.92
CA GLY A 49 -6.97 3.15 -3.59
C GLY A 49 -8.13 2.40 -4.28
N ARG A 50 -7.93 1.95 -5.52
CA ARG A 50 -8.89 1.07 -6.21
C ARG A 50 -8.98 -0.30 -5.56
N ALA A 51 -7.86 -0.86 -5.09
CA ALA A 51 -7.85 -2.11 -4.34
C ALA A 51 -8.62 -1.98 -3.02
N CYS A 52 -8.40 -0.90 -2.25
CA CYS A 52 -9.18 -0.58 -1.05
C CYS A 52 -10.68 -0.47 -1.34
N ARG A 53 -11.08 0.24 -2.41
CA ARG A 53 -12.49 0.34 -2.82
C ARG A 53 -13.10 -1.02 -3.14
N ASN A 54 -12.36 -1.87 -3.85
CA ASN A 54 -12.81 -3.22 -4.18
C ASN A 54 -12.96 -4.09 -2.92
N ALA A 55 -11.99 -4.04 -2.01
CA ALA A 55 -12.03 -4.76 -0.74
C ALA A 55 -13.22 -4.31 0.14
N ALA A 56 -13.50 -3.01 0.18
CA ALA A 56 -14.67 -2.45 0.88
C ALA A 56 -16.00 -2.57 0.10
N ASN A 57 -15.96 -3.11 -1.12
CA ASN A 57 -17.13 -3.18 -2.02
C ASN A 57 -17.77 -1.80 -2.31
N ILE A 58 -16.97 -0.74 -2.35
CA ILE A 58 -17.39 0.64 -2.65
C ILE A 58 -17.26 0.90 -4.16
N LYS A 59 -18.35 1.26 -4.82
CA LYS A 59 -18.34 1.55 -6.26
C LYS A 59 -17.58 2.85 -6.54
N ASN A 60 -16.88 2.95 -7.68
CA ASN A 60 -16.10 4.14 -8.05
C ASN A 60 -16.92 5.44 -8.08
N ARG A 61 -18.19 5.38 -8.46
CA ARG A 61 -19.10 6.54 -8.47
C ARG A 61 -19.58 6.99 -7.08
N GLN A 62 -19.32 6.20 -6.04
CA GLN A 62 -19.66 6.56 -4.66
C GLN A 62 -18.55 7.41 -4.07
N PRO A 63 -18.81 8.68 -3.71
CA PRO A 63 -17.78 9.55 -3.17
C PRO A 63 -17.35 9.07 -1.76
N ILE A 64 -16.04 9.15 -1.49
CA ILE A 64 -15.46 8.94 -0.17
C ILE A 64 -15.10 10.29 0.43
N SER A 65 -15.35 10.48 1.71
CA SER A 65 -15.12 11.76 2.37
C SER A 65 -13.65 12.10 2.54
N LYS A 66 -12.84 11.09 2.89
CA LYS A 66 -11.42 11.29 3.15
C LYS A 66 -10.62 10.02 2.87
N MET A 67 -9.39 10.22 2.41
CA MET A 67 -8.38 9.19 2.22
C MET A 67 -7.11 9.60 2.95
N PHE A 68 -6.43 8.65 3.57
CA PHE A 68 -5.13 8.86 4.19
C PHE A 68 -4.05 8.12 3.42
N VAL A 69 -2.90 8.77 3.23
CA VAL A 69 -1.76 8.21 2.54
C VAL A 69 -0.51 8.37 3.39
N LYS A 70 0.17 7.26 3.64
CA LYS A 70 1.53 7.26 4.17
C LYS A 70 2.48 7.03 3.01
N ALA A 71 3.37 7.98 2.75
CA ALA A 71 4.42 7.90 1.74
C ALA A 71 5.68 8.58 2.27
N GLY A 72 6.82 8.37 1.61
CA GLY A 72 8.10 8.95 2.02
C GLY A 72 8.15 10.48 1.95
N SER A 73 7.34 11.09 1.08
CA SER A 73 7.13 12.54 0.99
C SER A 73 5.73 12.82 0.48
N PRO A 74 5.10 13.93 0.93
CA PRO A 74 3.79 14.30 0.40
C PRO A 74 3.92 14.77 -1.06
N LEU A 75 2.99 14.31 -1.90
CA LEU A 75 2.88 14.78 -3.28
C LEU A 75 2.50 16.28 -3.32
N PRO A 76 3.00 17.07 -4.29
CA PRO A 76 2.49 18.40 -4.56
C PRO A 76 0.98 18.41 -4.82
N LYS A 77 0.31 19.51 -4.46
CA LYS A 77 -1.15 19.61 -4.49
C LYS A 77 -1.78 19.24 -5.84
N PHE A 78 -1.17 19.64 -6.93
CA PHE A 78 -1.61 19.30 -8.29
C PHE A 78 -1.78 17.77 -8.49
N TYR A 79 -0.83 16.97 -8.01
CA TYR A 79 -0.90 15.51 -8.12
C TYR A 79 -1.90 14.90 -7.14
N GLN A 80 -2.09 15.54 -5.97
CA GLN A 80 -3.13 15.12 -5.02
C GLN A 80 -4.52 15.26 -5.65
N GLU A 81 -4.80 16.37 -6.33
CA GLU A 81 -6.05 16.61 -7.02
C GLU A 81 -6.35 15.54 -8.10
N ILE A 82 -5.32 15.08 -8.83
CA ILE A 82 -5.46 13.97 -9.78
C ILE A 82 -5.91 12.69 -9.07
N VAL A 83 -5.28 12.34 -7.93
CA VAL A 83 -5.66 11.17 -7.14
C VAL A 83 -7.09 11.29 -6.60
N GLU A 84 -7.45 12.47 -6.08
CA GLU A 84 -8.80 12.75 -5.56
C GLU A 84 -9.87 12.57 -6.63
N GLU A 85 -9.64 13.07 -7.83
CA GLU A 85 -10.55 12.92 -8.97
C GLU A 85 -10.66 11.46 -9.43
N GLU A 86 -9.51 10.77 -9.62
CA GLU A 86 -9.48 9.38 -10.09
C GLU A 86 -10.13 8.39 -9.12
N LEU A 87 -10.02 8.66 -7.83
CA LEU A 87 -10.59 7.82 -6.77
C LEU A 87 -11.95 8.32 -6.27
N ASN A 88 -12.48 9.43 -6.77
CA ASN A 88 -13.70 10.07 -6.29
C ASN A 88 -13.67 10.26 -4.76
N VAL A 89 -12.58 10.87 -4.27
CA VAL A 89 -12.35 11.21 -2.86
C VAL A 89 -12.41 12.72 -2.70
N LYS A 90 -13.05 13.21 -1.64
CA LYS A 90 -13.22 14.65 -1.41
C LYS A 90 -12.00 15.34 -0.83
N ALA A 91 -11.18 14.58 -0.10
CA ALA A 91 -9.92 15.08 0.49
C ALA A 91 -8.94 13.94 0.69
N MET A 92 -7.67 14.20 0.36
CA MET A 92 -6.54 13.33 0.64
C MET A 92 -5.64 13.98 1.69
N GLU A 93 -5.25 13.23 2.70
CA GLU A 93 -4.31 13.67 3.72
C GLU A 93 -3.10 12.74 3.79
N PHE A 94 -1.90 13.32 3.81
CA PHE A 94 -0.69 12.59 4.13
C PHE A 94 -0.52 12.47 5.64
N THR A 95 -0.20 11.26 6.10
CA THR A 95 0.06 10.98 7.52
C THR A 95 1.24 10.05 7.67
N ASP A 96 2.09 10.33 8.64
CA ASP A 96 3.17 9.43 9.03
C ASP A 96 2.68 8.30 9.94
N ASP A 97 1.54 8.51 10.60
CA ASP A 97 0.95 7.57 11.54
C ASP A 97 -0.33 6.94 10.99
N VAL A 98 -0.21 5.70 10.53
CA VAL A 98 -1.35 4.87 10.10
C VAL A 98 -1.88 3.96 11.21
N ARG A 99 -1.36 4.06 12.44
CA ARG A 99 -1.73 3.21 13.57
C ARG A 99 -3.18 3.37 13.98
N ALA A 100 -3.76 4.56 13.75
CA ALA A 100 -5.17 4.80 14.01
C ALA A 100 -6.11 3.95 13.13
N PHE A 101 -5.60 3.45 12.01
CA PHE A 101 -6.38 2.75 10.97
C PHE A 101 -6.02 1.28 10.82
N THR A 102 -4.91 0.84 11.43
CA THR A 102 -4.40 -0.53 11.35
C THR A 102 -4.08 -1.03 12.74
N SER A 103 -4.46 -2.25 13.03
CA SER A 103 -4.04 -2.98 14.22
C SER A 103 -3.34 -4.26 13.81
N TYR A 104 -2.29 -4.63 14.53
CA TYR A 104 -1.63 -5.90 14.31
C TYR A 104 -2.17 -6.93 15.29
N THR A 105 -2.36 -8.16 14.83
CA THR A 105 -2.66 -9.31 15.67
C THR A 105 -1.56 -10.34 15.52
N PHE A 106 -1.16 -10.91 16.64
CA PHE A 106 -0.07 -11.86 16.72
C PHE A 106 -0.59 -13.25 17.08
N LYS A 107 -0.11 -14.26 16.35
CA LYS A 107 -0.37 -15.67 16.64
C LYS A 107 0.94 -16.41 16.69
N PRO A 108 1.12 -17.39 17.60
CA PRO A 108 2.36 -18.17 17.63
C PRO A 108 2.45 -19.08 16.40
N GLN A 109 3.61 -19.10 15.75
CA GLN A 109 3.94 -20.07 14.70
C GLN A 109 4.19 -21.42 15.35
N LEU A 110 3.25 -22.34 15.21
CA LEU A 110 3.28 -23.64 15.91
C LEU A 110 4.50 -24.49 15.57
N LYS A 111 5.04 -24.35 14.36
CA LYS A 111 6.21 -25.11 13.91
C LYS A 111 7.48 -24.75 14.67
N THR A 112 7.65 -23.48 15.03
CA THR A 112 8.86 -22.97 15.70
C THR A 112 8.65 -22.87 17.21
N VAL A 113 7.48 -22.41 17.68
CA VAL A 113 7.15 -22.24 19.10
C VAL A 113 6.84 -23.56 19.79
N GLY A 114 6.24 -24.52 19.08
CA GLY A 114 5.86 -25.82 19.63
C GLY A 114 7.03 -26.59 20.25
N PRO A 115 8.16 -26.79 19.54
CA PRO A 115 9.34 -27.44 20.08
C PRO A 115 9.99 -26.69 21.25
N LYS A 116 9.95 -25.33 21.23
CA LYS A 116 10.57 -24.48 22.25
C LYS A 116 9.72 -24.37 23.54
N TYR A 117 8.40 -24.19 23.38
CA TYR A 117 7.50 -23.79 24.47
C TYR A 117 6.17 -24.58 24.48
N GLY A 118 6.16 -25.84 24.08
CA GLY A 118 4.94 -26.63 23.88
C GLY A 118 3.96 -26.63 25.05
N LYS A 119 4.48 -26.69 26.31
CA LYS A 119 3.63 -26.66 27.54
C LYS A 119 3.05 -25.27 27.83
N LEU A 120 3.63 -24.20 27.28
CA LEU A 120 3.25 -22.80 27.49
C LEU A 120 2.42 -22.24 26.35
N LEU A 121 2.20 -23.00 25.27
CA LEU A 121 1.50 -22.55 24.06
C LEU A 121 0.15 -21.90 24.35
N GLY A 122 -0.64 -22.44 25.30
CA GLY A 122 -1.92 -21.86 25.69
C GLY A 122 -1.76 -20.46 26.27
N GLY A 123 -0.83 -20.29 27.22
CA GLY A 123 -0.55 -18.99 27.83
C GLY A 123 0.05 -17.99 26.86
N ILE A 124 0.96 -18.44 25.98
CA ILE A 124 1.54 -17.61 24.91
C ILE A 124 0.43 -17.09 23.96
N LYS A 125 -0.50 -17.96 23.55
CA LYS A 125 -1.61 -17.58 22.69
C LYS A 125 -2.52 -16.55 23.34
N THR A 126 -2.86 -16.75 24.62
CA THR A 126 -3.69 -15.80 25.40
C THR A 126 -2.96 -14.45 25.50
N HIS A 127 -1.71 -14.45 25.93
CA HIS A 127 -0.91 -13.23 26.05
C HIS A 127 -0.82 -12.46 24.74
N LEU A 128 -0.49 -13.12 23.62
CA LEU A 128 -0.44 -12.50 22.30
C LEU A 128 -1.79 -11.93 21.81
N SER A 129 -2.92 -12.50 22.25
CA SER A 129 -4.25 -12.00 21.92
C SER A 129 -4.67 -10.78 22.75
N GLU A 130 -4.05 -10.56 23.91
CA GLU A 130 -4.32 -9.45 24.83
C GLU A 130 -3.36 -8.25 24.61
N LEU A 131 -2.27 -8.45 23.87
CA LEU A 131 -1.32 -7.38 23.56
C LEU A 131 -1.95 -6.30 22.67
N ASP A 132 -1.57 -5.05 22.96
CA ASP A 132 -1.76 -3.98 21.98
C ASP A 132 -0.85 -4.24 20.76
N GLY A 133 -1.48 -4.59 19.64
CA GLY A 133 -0.77 -5.05 18.45
C GLY A 133 0.20 -3.99 17.87
N ASN A 134 -0.14 -2.70 17.96
CA ASN A 134 0.70 -1.64 17.44
C ASN A 134 1.97 -1.47 18.29
N THR A 135 1.80 -1.46 19.62
CA THR A 135 2.92 -1.40 20.58
C THR A 135 3.83 -2.61 20.45
N ALA A 136 3.26 -3.80 20.34
CA ALA A 136 4.03 -5.04 20.16
C ALA A 136 4.80 -5.06 18.83
N MET A 137 4.22 -4.49 17.76
CA MET A 137 4.91 -4.37 16.47
C MET A 137 6.08 -3.39 16.53
N ASP A 138 5.95 -2.28 17.26
CA ASP A 138 7.05 -1.34 17.49
C ASP A 138 8.18 -1.99 18.28
N GLU A 139 7.85 -2.72 19.35
CA GLU A 139 8.84 -3.46 20.14
C GLU A 139 9.58 -4.49 19.28
N LEU A 140 8.86 -5.24 18.46
CA LEU A 140 9.43 -6.22 17.55
C LEU A 140 10.34 -5.58 16.48
N ASN A 141 10.02 -4.37 16.01
CA ASN A 141 10.84 -3.65 15.05
C ASN A 141 12.13 -3.08 15.67
N VAL A 142 12.11 -2.73 16.95
CA VAL A 142 13.27 -2.17 17.68
C VAL A 142 14.15 -3.27 18.27
N SER A 143 13.54 -4.27 18.89
CA SER A 143 14.24 -5.30 19.68
C SER A 143 14.38 -6.64 18.96
N GLU A 144 13.81 -6.77 17.73
CA GLU A 144 13.74 -8.00 16.92
C GLU A 144 13.07 -9.19 17.64
N SER A 145 12.57 -9.00 18.85
CA SER A 145 11.93 -10.01 19.67
C SER A 145 10.91 -9.42 20.63
N LEU A 146 9.89 -10.22 20.97
CA LEU A 146 8.95 -9.94 22.05
C LEU A 146 9.35 -10.74 23.27
N LYS A 147 9.46 -10.12 24.44
CA LYS A 147 9.81 -10.74 25.71
C LYS A 147 8.69 -10.54 26.71
N PHE A 148 8.21 -11.63 27.27
CA PHE A 148 7.15 -11.62 28.28
C PHE A 148 7.23 -12.88 29.16
N GLU A 149 6.47 -12.87 30.24
CA GLU A 149 6.42 -13.98 31.19
C GLU A 149 5.10 -14.73 31.10
N VAL A 150 5.16 -16.04 31.03
CA VAL A 150 4.00 -16.93 31.05
C VAL A 150 4.19 -17.97 32.15
N ASN A 151 3.28 -18.01 33.12
CA ASN A 151 3.31 -18.96 34.24
C ASN A 151 4.66 -18.97 35.02
N GLY A 152 5.28 -17.81 35.20
CA GLY A 152 6.57 -17.68 35.91
C GLY A 152 7.79 -18.10 35.07
N GLN A 153 7.64 -18.25 33.78
CA GLN A 153 8.69 -18.59 32.84
C GLN A 153 8.85 -17.51 31.78
N GLU A 154 10.07 -17.01 31.56
CA GLU A 154 10.37 -16.03 30.54
C GLU A 154 10.26 -16.67 29.14
N VAL A 155 9.54 -16.01 28.25
CA VAL A 155 9.34 -16.40 26.86
C VAL A 155 9.92 -15.30 25.97
N THR A 156 10.76 -15.67 25.02
CA THR A 156 11.27 -14.78 23.98
C THR A 156 10.84 -15.31 22.61
N LEU A 157 10.09 -14.53 21.89
CA LEU A 157 9.62 -14.84 20.54
C LEU A 157 10.27 -13.89 19.52
N PHE A 158 10.89 -14.48 18.51
CA PHE A 158 11.43 -13.73 17.37
C PHE A 158 10.38 -13.60 16.26
N ARG A 159 10.65 -12.76 15.27
CA ARG A 159 9.73 -12.53 14.15
C ARG A 159 9.32 -13.82 13.44
N GLU A 160 10.24 -14.80 13.32
CA GLU A 160 9.98 -16.13 12.73
C GLU A 160 9.06 -17.02 13.58
N ASP A 161 8.93 -16.72 14.87
CA ASP A 161 8.07 -17.45 15.81
C ASP A 161 6.63 -16.91 15.81
N LEU A 162 6.36 -15.86 15.04
CA LEU A 162 5.10 -15.13 15.03
C LEU A 162 4.45 -15.15 13.65
N LEU A 163 3.16 -15.42 13.61
CA LEU A 163 2.29 -15.10 12.49
C LEU A 163 1.68 -13.74 12.79
N ILE A 164 2.03 -12.75 11.96
CA ILE A 164 1.58 -11.36 12.12
C ILE A 164 0.51 -11.11 11.08
N ASP A 165 -0.73 -10.95 11.54
CA ASP A 165 -1.86 -10.55 10.71
C ASP A 165 -2.10 -9.06 10.93
N MET A 166 -2.25 -8.30 9.85
CA MET A 166 -2.69 -6.90 9.91
C MET A 166 -4.22 -6.90 9.86
N ALA A 167 -4.83 -6.49 10.96
CA ALA A 167 -6.26 -6.25 11.03
C ALA A 167 -6.55 -4.77 10.79
N GLN A 168 -7.63 -4.50 10.10
CA GLN A 168 -8.09 -3.14 9.84
C GLN A 168 -9.02 -2.71 10.97
N THR A 169 -8.91 -1.44 11.37
CA THR A 169 -9.87 -0.84 12.30
C THR A 169 -11.25 -0.80 11.62
N GLU A 170 -12.30 -1.10 12.38
CA GLU A 170 -13.67 -1.10 11.86
C GLU A 170 -14.00 0.24 11.17
N GLY A 171 -14.49 0.17 9.94
CA GLY A 171 -14.83 1.34 9.12
C GLY A 171 -13.71 1.83 8.21
N TYR A 172 -12.51 1.24 8.27
CA TYR A 172 -11.39 1.58 7.39
C TYR A 172 -10.93 0.36 6.60
N VAL A 173 -10.41 0.61 5.40
CA VAL A 173 -9.76 -0.40 4.56
C VAL A 173 -8.41 0.15 4.11
N SER A 174 -7.37 -0.64 4.26
CA SER A 174 -6.02 -0.23 3.90
C SER A 174 -5.33 -1.23 2.97
N GLU A 175 -4.48 -0.70 2.11
CA GLU A 175 -3.54 -1.45 1.27
C GLU A 175 -2.15 -0.84 1.40
N SER A 176 -1.14 -1.68 1.38
CA SER A 176 0.26 -1.25 1.51
C SER A 176 1.13 -1.95 0.47
N ASP A 177 1.96 -1.17 -0.22
CA ASP A 177 2.96 -1.67 -1.15
C ASP A 177 4.18 -0.74 -1.17
N ASN A 178 5.39 -1.32 -1.16
CA ASN A 178 6.66 -0.61 -1.34
C ASN A 178 6.83 0.65 -0.48
N GLY A 179 6.38 0.63 0.78
CA GLY A 179 6.51 1.74 1.73
C GLY A 179 5.43 2.82 1.61
N ILE A 180 4.48 2.66 0.70
CA ILE A 180 3.27 3.47 0.61
C ILE A 180 2.12 2.70 1.26
N THR A 181 1.31 3.38 2.06
CA THR A 181 0.07 2.82 2.61
C THR A 181 -1.08 3.76 2.28
N VAL A 182 -2.16 3.21 1.76
CA VAL A 182 -3.40 3.93 1.46
C VAL A 182 -4.49 3.40 2.38
N VAL A 183 -5.26 4.31 3.00
CA VAL A 183 -6.38 4.01 3.89
C VAL A 183 -7.60 4.79 3.42
N LEU A 184 -8.72 4.08 3.25
CA LEU A 184 -10.03 4.63 2.88
C LEU A 184 -11.05 4.43 3.98
#